data_0738fab740e60abfd0669e325426d098
#
_entry.id   0738fab740e60abfd0669e325426d098
#
_cell.length_a   1.000
_cell.length_b   1.000
_cell.length_c   1.000
_cell.angle_alpha   90.00
_cell.angle_beta   90.00
_cell.angle_gamma   90.00
#
_symmetry.space_group_name_H-M   'P 1'
#
loop_
_entity.id
_entity.type
_entity.pdbx_description
1 polymer ?
#
loop_
_entity_poly.entity_id
_entity_poly.type
_entity_poly.pdbx_seq_one_letter_code
_entity_poly.pdbx_strand_id
1 'polypeptide(L)'
;LYAVTTENVIFILFSFGLLSVVGSPYMPTSDAALPNVVKKENLAEANVIFFSSWGVMAGLGAGLGGYLTTVISRNMLFAIDSLTFVLSALIVFSIKKNLSEKNEDKNKEEDISYKEGLQYAASKKEIFSLIITKATFSISASGLLSLFTVLSYDIYKTGDFGTGLMFGARGVGALIGPIAIRYFFGRTDGKLLNTIGITIMAWGLFYFFIPFSVSLYLTVLLLILGHSGGGSQWAFSTYGLQVLTPDSLRGRIAGIDYSLYFLMNTISTLLIGYLATVYGVL
;
A
#
# COMPACT_ATOMS: atom_id res chain seq x y z
N LEU A 1 7.23 -20.40 -11.54
CA LEU A 1 7.71 -20.82 -12.88
C LEU A 1 6.85 -21.93 -13.46
N TYR A 2 6.73 -23.09 -12.81
CA TYR A 2 5.93 -24.22 -13.32
C TYR A 2 4.48 -23.84 -13.64
N ALA A 3 3.81 -23.07 -12.79
CA ALA A 3 2.44 -22.61 -13.02
C ALA A 3 2.29 -21.80 -14.31
N VAL A 4 3.27 -20.97 -14.63
CA VAL A 4 3.26 -20.11 -15.82
C VAL A 4 3.59 -20.91 -17.09
N THR A 5 4.50 -21.88 -16.99
CA THR A 5 4.86 -22.73 -18.15
C THR A 5 3.77 -23.71 -18.56
N THR A 6 2.91 -24.13 -17.62
CA THR A 6 1.79 -25.04 -17.89
C THR A 6 0.52 -24.32 -18.32
N GLU A 7 0.48 -22.98 -18.25
CA GLU A 7 -0.72 -22.17 -18.52
C GLU A 7 -1.97 -22.59 -17.71
N ASN A 8 -1.75 -23.31 -16.61
CA ASN A 8 -2.83 -23.78 -15.76
C ASN A 8 -3.29 -22.66 -14.82
N VAL A 9 -4.43 -22.06 -15.11
CA VAL A 9 -5.01 -20.93 -14.38
C VAL A 9 -5.21 -21.26 -12.90
N ILE A 10 -5.67 -22.46 -12.55
CA ILE A 10 -5.90 -22.88 -11.16
C ILE A 10 -4.57 -22.89 -10.40
N PHE A 11 -3.51 -23.42 -11.03
CA PHE A 11 -2.20 -23.48 -10.41
C PHE A 11 -1.55 -22.10 -10.28
N ILE A 12 -1.79 -21.21 -11.24
CA ILE A 12 -1.37 -19.80 -11.16
C ILE A 12 -2.08 -19.12 -9.98
N LEU A 13 -3.39 -19.22 -9.86
CA LEU A 13 -4.17 -18.65 -8.78
C LEU A 13 -3.75 -19.19 -7.41
N PHE A 14 -3.52 -20.50 -7.30
CA PHE A 14 -3.01 -21.12 -6.08
C PHE A 14 -1.63 -20.59 -5.69
N SER A 15 -0.73 -20.46 -6.65
CA SER A 15 0.62 -19.93 -6.41
C SER A 15 0.59 -18.47 -5.95
N PHE A 16 -0.26 -17.63 -6.55
CA PHE A 16 -0.47 -16.25 -6.09
C PHE A 16 -1.10 -16.18 -4.71
N GLY A 17 -2.07 -17.07 -4.42
CA GLY A 17 -2.67 -17.18 -3.09
C GLY A 17 -1.62 -17.54 -2.03
N LEU A 18 -0.78 -18.53 -2.30
CA LEU A 18 0.30 -18.94 -1.40
C LEU A 18 1.31 -17.82 -1.19
N LEU A 19 1.73 -17.13 -2.26
CA LEU A 19 2.64 -15.97 -2.17
C LEU A 19 2.03 -14.87 -1.29
N SER A 20 0.74 -14.58 -1.45
CA SER A 20 0.02 -13.58 -0.67
C SER A 20 -0.05 -13.95 0.81
N VAL A 21 -0.30 -15.21 1.14
CA VAL A 21 -0.32 -15.70 2.55
C VAL A 21 1.06 -15.57 3.18
N VAL A 22 2.11 -16.04 2.49
CA VAL A 22 3.50 -15.97 3.00
C VAL A 22 3.98 -14.53 3.13
N GLY A 23 3.60 -13.66 2.18
CA GLY A 23 3.98 -12.24 2.17
C GLY A 23 3.18 -11.36 3.13
N SER A 24 2.00 -11.81 3.59
CA SER A 24 1.08 -10.97 4.38
C SER A 24 1.65 -10.39 5.68
N PRO A 25 2.53 -11.07 6.44
CA PRO A 25 3.09 -10.51 7.67
C PRO A 25 4.15 -9.44 7.44
N TYR A 26 4.69 -9.31 6.23
CA TYR A 26 5.84 -8.44 5.94
C TYR A 26 5.56 -6.98 6.29
N MET A 27 4.49 -6.40 5.73
CA MET A 27 4.16 -4.98 5.92
C MET A 27 3.83 -4.64 7.38
N PRO A 28 2.91 -5.35 8.08
CA PRO A 28 2.59 -5.03 9.46
C PRO A 28 3.80 -5.21 10.39
N THR A 29 4.67 -6.18 10.12
CA THR A 29 5.90 -6.39 10.90
C THR A 29 6.89 -5.26 10.67
N SER A 30 7.09 -4.83 9.42
CA SER A 30 7.98 -3.73 9.08
C SER A 30 7.52 -2.42 9.70
N ASP A 31 6.22 -2.11 9.63
CA ASP A 31 5.63 -0.90 10.22
C ASP A 31 5.75 -0.92 11.76
N ALA A 32 5.57 -2.07 12.39
CA ALA A 32 5.72 -2.21 13.84
C ALA A 32 7.18 -2.08 14.30
N ALA A 33 8.15 -2.52 13.49
CA ALA A 33 9.58 -2.46 13.79
C ALA A 33 10.19 -1.06 13.57
N LEU A 34 9.63 -0.25 12.67
CA LEU A 34 10.22 1.03 12.27
C LEU A 34 10.50 1.97 13.46
N PRO A 35 9.61 2.15 14.45
CA PRO A 35 9.89 3.00 15.62
C PRO A 35 11.06 2.52 16.50
N ASN A 36 11.44 1.24 16.41
CA ASN A 36 12.55 0.66 17.19
C ASN A 36 13.89 0.80 16.47
N VAL A 37 13.88 1.26 15.21
CA VAL A 37 15.09 1.41 14.37
C VAL A 37 15.49 2.88 14.25
N VAL A 38 14.53 3.81 14.36
CA VAL A 38 14.76 5.25 14.20
C VAL A 38 14.49 5.99 15.50
N LYS A 39 15.10 7.17 15.65
CA LYS A 39 14.79 8.07 16.79
C LYS A 39 13.38 8.62 16.64
N LYS A 40 12.70 8.87 17.78
CA LYS A 40 11.30 9.40 17.80
C LYS A 40 11.15 10.71 17.00
N GLU A 41 12.18 11.57 17.05
CA GLU A 41 12.18 12.84 16.34
C GLU A 41 12.13 12.67 14.81
N ASN A 42 12.66 11.55 14.30
CA ASN A 42 12.79 11.27 12.87
C ASN A 42 11.74 10.28 12.36
N LEU A 43 10.80 9.85 13.22
CA LEU A 43 9.84 8.79 12.85
C LEU A 43 8.89 9.22 11.74
N ALA A 44 8.48 10.50 11.73
CA ALA A 44 7.63 11.03 10.67
C ALA A 44 8.36 11.03 9.31
N GLU A 45 9.62 11.48 9.29
CA GLU A 45 10.49 11.47 8.12
C GLU A 45 10.74 10.03 7.62
N ALA A 46 10.98 9.10 8.54
CA ALA A 46 11.19 7.70 8.22
C ALA A 46 9.96 7.09 7.52
N ASN A 47 8.76 7.39 7.99
CA ASN A 47 7.51 6.96 7.32
C ASN A 47 7.36 7.59 5.94
N VAL A 48 7.68 8.88 5.78
CA VAL A 48 7.66 9.55 4.48
C VAL A 48 8.63 8.86 3.51
N ILE A 49 9.87 8.61 3.91
CA ILE A 49 10.89 7.95 3.08
C ILE A 49 10.46 6.52 2.76
N PHE A 50 10.01 5.76 3.76
CA PHE A 50 9.60 4.37 3.59
C PHE A 50 8.45 4.23 2.59
N PHE A 51 7.43 5.07 2.73
CA PHE A 51 6.30 5.04 1.82
C PHE A 51 6.63 5.61 0.44
N SER A 52 7.44 6.67 0.37
CA SER A 52 7.90 7.22 -0.92
C SER A 52 8.77 6.22 -1.69
N SER A 53 9.56 5.39 -1.00
CA SER A 53 10.31 4.28 -1.63
C SER A 53 9.37 3.29 -2.32
N TRP A 54 8.24 2.98 -1.68
CA TRP A 54 7.23 2.14 -2.31
C TRP A 54 6.69 2.78 -3.60
N GLY A 55 6.42 4.08 -3.60
CA GLY A 55 6.01 4.82 -4.80
C GLY A 55 7.03 4.74 -5.94
N VAL A 56 8.32 4.88 -5.61
CA VAL A 56 9.42 4.71 -6.60
C VAL A 56 9.43 3.28 -7.16
N MET A 57 9.37 2.28 -6.28
CA MET A 57 9.39 0.87 -6.70
C MET A 57 8.16 0.52 -7.55
N ALA A 58 6.97 0.99 -7.18
CA ALA A 58 5.75 0.76 -7.95
C ALA A 58 5.83 1.41 -9.35
N GLY A 59 6.31 2.66 -9.43
CA GLY A 59 6.44 3.39 -10.69
C GLY A 59 7.52 2.79 -11.61
N LEU A 60 8.73 2.60 -11.08
CA LEU A 60 9.84 2.02 -11.84
C LEU A 60 9.58 0.54 -12.16
N GLY A 61 9.03 -0.23 -11.22
CA GLY A 61 8.71 -1.64 -11.42
C GLY A 61 7.72 -1.86 -12.55
N ALA A 62 6.64 -1.06 -12.61
CA ALA A 62 5.67 -1.14 -13.70
C ALA A 62 6.30 -0.77 -15.05
N GLY A 63 7.11 0.30 -15.10
CA GLY A 63 7.79 0.74 -16.32
C GLY A 63 8.85 -0.25 -16.80
N LEU A 64 9.75 -0.66 -15.90
CA LEU A 64 10.82 -1.61 -16.23
C LEU A 64 10.24 -3.01 -16.53
N GLY A 65 9.26 -3.47 -15.76
CA GLY A 65 8.61 -4.75 -16.00
C GLY A 65 7.97 -4.80 -17.38
N GLY A 66 7.19 -3.77 -17.75
CA GLY A 66 6.61 -3.66 -19.08
C GLY A 66 7.65 -3.66 -20.20
N TYR A 67 8.74 -2.89 -20.07
CA TYR A 67 9.82 -2.88 -21.05
C TYR A 67 10.53 -4.24 -21.15
N LEU A 68 10.88 -4.85 -20.02
CA LEU A 68 11.60 -6.12 -20.00
C LEU A 68 10.81 -7.27 -20.65
N THR A 69 9.47 -7.23 -20.61
CA THR A 69 8.64 -8.24 -21.33
C THR A 69 8.84 -8.21 -22.85
N THR A 70 9.34 -7.10 -23.40
CA THR A 70 9.61 -6.97 -24.85
C THR A 70 10.98 -7.51 -25.28
N VAL A 71 11.93 -7.60 -24.32
CA VAL A 71 13.34 -7.95 -24.64
C VAL A 71 13.79 -9.30 -24.07
N ILE A 72 13.13 -9.80 -23.03
CA ILE A 72 13.43 -11.11 -22.44
C ILE A 72 12.16 -11.95 -22.25
N SER A 73 12.35 -13.26 -22.24
CA SER A 73 11.21 -14.18 -22.08
C SER A 73 10.53 -14.03 -20.72
N ARG A 74 9.23 -14.27 -20.68
CA ARG A 74 8.42 -14.26 -19.45
C ARG A 74 8.99 -15.18 -18.36
N ASN A 75 9.49 -16.36 -18.74
CA ASN A 75 10.10 -17.31 -17.79
C ASN A 75 11.38 -16.74 -17.16
N MET A 76 12.19 -16.02 -17.94
CA MET A 76 13.39 -15.37 -17.44
C MET A 76 13.03 -14.24 -16.46
N LEU A 77 11.97 -13.48 -16.72
CA LEU A 77 11.49 -12.45 -15.80
C LEU A 77 11.08 -13.04 -14.45
N PHE A 78 10.33 -14.14 -14.44
CA PHE A 78 9.97 -14.82 -13.19
C PHE A 78 11.19 -15.41 -12.48
N ALA A 79 12.21 -15.86 -13.20
CA ALA A 79 13.45 -16.34 -12.59
C ALA A 79 14.23 -15.19 -11.92
N ILE A 80 14.32 -14.04 -12.60
CA ILE A 80 14.95 -12.82 -12.04
C ILE A 80 14.19 -12.36 -10.80
N ASP A 81 12.85 -12.28 -10.85
CA ASP A 81 12.01 -11.91 -9.72
C ASP A 81 12.22 -12.86 -8.54
N SER A 82 12.20 -14.17 -8.78
CA SER A 82 12.47 -15.18 -7.75
C SER A 82 13.85 -14.99 -7.09
N LEU A 83 14.88 -14.65 -7.88
CA LEU A 83 16.22 -14.37 -7.37
C LEU A 83 16.23 -13.13 -6.47
N THR A 84 15.47 -12.08 -6.80
CA THR A 84 15.38 -10.89 -5.94
C THR A 84 14.75 -11.20 -4.59
N PHE A 85 13.76 -12.10 -4.52
CA PHE A 85 13.22 -12.58 -3.24
C PHE A 85 14.24 -13.35 -2.42
N VAL A 86 15.06 -14.21 -3.04
CA VAL A 86 16.15 -14.93 -2.34
C VAL A 86 17.17 -13.95 -1.79
N LEU A 87 17.59 -12.96 -2.59
CA LEU A 87 18.54 -11.93 -2.13
C LEU A 87 17.94 -11.11 -0.98
N SER A 88 16.66 -10.73 -1.08
CA SER A 88 15.97 -10.02 -0.01
C SER A 88 15.94 -10.85 1.29
N ALA A 89 15.63 -12.14 1.20
CA ALA A 89 15.63 -13.03 2.35
C ALA A 89 17.01 -13.11 3.00
N LEU A 90 18.09 -13.25 2.21
CA LEU A 90 19.47 -13.28 2.72
C LEU A 90 19.84 -11.98 3.44
N ILE A 91 19.42 -10.82 2.91
CA ILE A 91 19.63 -9.52 3.56
C ILE A 91 18.88 -9.48 4.90
N VAL A 92 17.61 -9.88 4.94
CA VAL A 92 16.82 -9.91 6.17
C VAL A 92 17.44 -10.85 7.21
N PHE A 93 17.86 -12.05 6.83
CA PHE A 93 18.56 -12.99 7.72
C PHE A 93 19.90 -12.46 8.25
N SER A 94 20.54 -11.52 7.55
CA SER A 94 21.76 -10.87 8.01
C SER A 94 21.56 -9.87 9.15
N ILE A 95 20.31 -9.46 9.40
CA ILE A 95 19.95 -8.51 10.47
C ILE A 95 20.06 -9.22 11.82
N LYS A 96 21.13 -8.92 12.55
CA LYS A 96 21.38 -9.50 13.89
C LYS A 96 20.74 -8.74 15.04
N LYS A 97 20.23 -7.52 14.77
CA LYS A 97 19.63 -6.66 15.80
C LYS A 97 18.23 -7.16 16.15
N ASN A 98 17.98 -7.35 17.45
CA ASN A 98 16.60 -7.52 17.90
C ASN A 98 15.83 -6.22 17.69
N LEU A 99 14.79 -6.25 16.84
CA LEU A 99 13.97 -5.09 16.48
C LEU A 99 12.78 -4.91 17.43
N SER A 100 12.59 -5.82 18.39
CA SER A 100 11.64 -5.64 19.48
C SER A 100 12.30 -4.85 20.62
N GLU A 101 11.56 -3.95 21.26
CA GLU A 101 12.04 -3.28 22.47
C GLU A 101 12.32 -4.36 23.55
N LYS A 102 13.52 -4.35 24.12
CA LYS A 102 13.81 -5.20 25.27
C LYS A 102 13.02 -4.69 26.45
N ASN A 103 11.89 -5.31 26.74
CA ASN A 103 11.32 -5.21 28.09
C ASN A 103 12.31 -5.91 29.05
N GLU A 104 12.96 -5.14 29.92
CA GLU A 104 13.85 -5.68 30.98
C GLU A 104 13.08 -6.59 31.95
N ASP A 105 11.76 -6.47 32.01
CA ASP A 105 10.84 -7.37 32.71
C ASP A 105 10.34 -8.53 31.83
N LYS A 106 11.22 -9.45 31.49
CA LYS A 106 10.88 -10.70 30.78
C LYS A 106 9.84 -11.60 31.49
N ASN A 107 9.45 -11.27 32.72
CA ASN A 107 8.48 -12.05 33.50
C ASN A 107 7.01 -11.62 33.28
N LYS A 108 6.73 -10.66 32.38
CA LYS A 108 5.40 -10.21 31.99
C LYS A 108 5.28 -9.94 30.48
N GLU A 109 5.79 -10.81 29.64
CA GLU A 109 5.18 -10.96 28.32
C GLU A 109 3.81 -11.65 28.57
N GLU A 110 2.85 -10.92 29.07
CA GLU A 110 1.46 -11.27 28.89
C GLU A 110 1.26 -11.45 27.40
N ASP A 111 0.88 -12.65 27.04
CA ASP A 111 0.61 -13.03 25.64
C ASP A 111 -0.65 -12.27 25.22
N ILE A 112 -0.45 -10.94 24.90
CA ILE A 112 -1.53 -10.02 24.59
C ILE A 112 -2.28 -10.59 23.40
N SER A 113 -3.51 -10.99 23.59
CA SER A 113 -4.31 -11.67 22.58
C SER A 113 -4.72 -10.71 21.45
N TYR A 114 -5.05 -11.24 20.27
CA TYR A 114 -5.62 -10.45 19.17
C TYR A 114 -6.90 -9.71 19.59
N LYS A 115 -7.70 -10.32 20.48
CA LYS A 115 -8.92 -9.73 21.03
C LYS A 115 -8.63 -8.46 21.85
N GLU A 116 -7.57 -8.46 22.64
CA GLU A 116 -7.14 -7.29 23.41
C GLU A 116 -6.67 -6.16 22.49
N GLY A 117 -5.98 -6.50 21.40
CA GLY A 117 -5.64 -5.54 20.35
C GLY A 117 -6.87 -4.89 19.73
N LEU A 118 -7.92 -5.67 19.41
CA LEU A 118 -9.19 -5.15 18.91
C LEU A 118 -9.90 -4.25 19.91
N GLN A 119 -9.95 -4.67 21.18
CA GLN A 119 -10.55 -3.87 22.25
C GLN A 119 -9.80 -2.55 22.46
N TYR A 120 -8.48 -2.60 22.43
CA TYR A 120 -7.64 -1.40 22.53
C TYR A 120 -7.89 -0.46 21.34
N ALA A 121 -7.89 -0.97 20.12
CA ALA A 121 -8.18 -0.17 18.92
C ALA A 121 -9.56 0.49 19.00
N ALA A 122 -10.59 -0.25 19.42
CA ALA A 122 -11.96 0.26 19.57
C ALA A 122 -12.10 1.28 20.71
N SER A 123 -11.32 1.16 21.78
CA SER A 123 -11.37 2.06 22.95
C SER A 123 -10.69 3.42 22.71
N LYS A 124 -9.79 3.51 21.73
CA LYS A 124 -9.02 4.73 21.41
C LYS A 124 -9.53 5.36 20.12
N LYS A 125 -10.30 6.45 20.25
CA LYS A 125 -10.95 7.12 19.11
C LYS A 125 -9.98 7.47 17.99
N GLU A 126 -8.78 7.95 18.33
CA GLU A 126 -7.76 8.33 17.36
C GLU A 126 -7.25 7.12 16.57
N ILE A 127 -6.92 6.02 17.25
CA ILE A 127 -6.46 4.77 16.63
C ILE A 127 -7.58 4.19 15.73
N PHE A 128 -8.79 4.11 16.26
CA PHE A 128 -9.95 3.64 15.50
C PHE A 128 -10.16 4.48 14.23
N SER A 129 -10.10 5.81 14.34
CA SER A 129 -10.25 6.72 13.21
C SER A 129 -9.17 6.48 12.15
N LEU A 130 -7.92 6.28 12.55
CA LEU A 130 -6.81 6.01 11.62
C LEU A 130 -7.02 4.69 10.85
N ILE A 131 -7.42 3.62 11.53
CA ILE A 131 -7.70 2.32 10.93
C ILE A 131 -8.89 2.42 9.95
N ILE A 132 -10.01 3.03 10.37
CA ILE A 132 -11.20 3.18 9.50
C ILE A 132 -10.89 4.05 8.30
N THR A 133 -10.12 5.09 8.46
CA THR A 133 -9.68 5.96 7.37
C THR A 133 -8.91 5.19 6.30
N LYS A 134 -8.00 4.31 6.69
CA LYS A 134 -7.24 3.47 5.76
C LYS A 134 -8.14 2.41 5.08
N ALA A 135 -9.07 1.83 5.83
CA ALA A 135 -10.07 0.91 5.29
C ALA A 135 -10.98 1.58 4.25
N THR A 136 -11.46 2.78 4.54
CA THR A 136 -12.28 3.58 3.60
C THR A 136 -11.51 3.96 2.35
N PHE A 137 -10.24 4.35 2.49
CA PHE A 137 -9.34 4.56 1.37
C PHE A 137 -9.23 3.31 0.49
N SER A 138 -9.09 2.13 1.10
CA SER A 138 -9.01 0.85 0.38
C SER A 138 -10.27 0.57 -0.45
N ILE A 139 -11.46 0.81 0.09
CA ILE A 139 -12.72 0.65 -0.67
C ILE A 139 -12.73 1.55 -1.91
N SER A 140 -12.32 2.79 -1.78
CA SER A 140 -12.37 3.75 -2.90
C SER A 140 -11.25 3.51 -3.93
N ALA A 141 -10.07 3.05 -3.49
CA ALA A 141 -8.91 2.90 -4.36
C ALA A 141 -8.91 1.61 -5.17
N SER A 142 -9.17 0.48 -4.52
CA SER A 142 -8.83 -0.84 -5.05
C SER A 142 -9.69 -1.26 -6.23
N GLY A 143 -10.98 -0.99 -6.18
CA GLY A 143 -11.88 -1.28 -7.28
C GLY A 143 -11.51 -0.51 -8.54
N LEU A 144 -11.18 0.78 -8.40
CA LEU A 144 -10.80 1.61 -9.55
C LEU A 144 -9.49 1.16 -10.20
N LEU A 145 -8.54 0.62 -9.40
CA LEU A 145 -7.28 0.11 -9.94
C LEU A 145 -7.49 -1.08 -10.88
N SER A 146 -8.47 -1.92 -10.60
CA SER A 146 -8.81 -3.05 -11.47
C SER A 146 -9.34 -2.61 -12.84
N LEU A 147 -9.87 -1.39 -12.93
CA LEU A 147 -10.40 -0.81 -14.16
C LEU A 147 -9.33 -0.14 -15.03
N PHE A 148 -8.11 0.09 -14.57
CA PHE A 148 -7.08 0.79 -15.35
C PHE A 148 -6.80 0.10 -16.70
N THR A 149 -6.75 -1.23 -16.70
CA THR A 149 -6.57 -2.00 -17.93
C THR A 149 -7.76 -1.79 -18.86
N VAL A 150 -8.98 -1.85 -18.34
CA VAL A 150 -10.20 -1.64 -19.14
C VAL A 150 -10.25 -0.22 -19.70
N LEU A 151 -9.97 0.80 -18.88
CA LEU A 151 -9.89 2.19 -19.33
C LEU A 151 -8.85 2.35 -20.45
N SER A 152 -7.68 1.72 -20.30
CA SER A 152 -6.62 1.81 -21.29
C SER A 152 -6.97 1.14 -22.61
N TYR A 153 -7.55 -0.07 -22.57
CA TYR A 153 -7.88 -0.82 -23.76
C TYR A 153 -9.16 -0.35 -24.44
N ASP A 154 -10.22 -0.11 -23.64
CA ASP A 154 -11.57 0.11 -24.19
C ASP A 154 -11.89 1.58 -24.39
N ILE A 155 -11.38 2.47 -23.55
CA ILE A 155 -11.70 3.90 -23.59
C ILE A 155 -10.60 4.68 -24.33
N TYR A 156 -9.34 4.60 -23.84
CA TYR A 156 -8.26 5.39 -24.39
C TYR A 156 -7.58 4.73 -25.61
N LYS A 157 -7.87 3.44 -25.88
CA LYS A 157 -7.29 2.68 -27.00
C LYS A 157 -5.75 2.67 -27.02
N THR A 158 -5.14 2.65 -25.83
CA THR A 158 -3.67 2.76 -25.66
C THR A 158 -3.02 1.47 -25.16
N GLY A 159 -3.80 0.42 -24.88
CA GLY A 159 -3.31 -0.91 -24.52
C GLY A 159 -2.42 -0.91 -23.28
N ASP A 160 -1.38 -1.73 -23.29
CA ASP A 160 -0.45 -1.89 -22.15
C ASP A 160 0.29 -0.59 -21.80
N PHE A 161 0.58 0.26 -22.79
CA PHE A 161 1.22 1.56 -22.56
C PHE A 161 0.38 2.44 -21.60
N GLY A 162 -0.91 2.60 -21.87
CA GLY A 162 -1.77 3.40 -21.03
C GLY A 162 -1.96 2.80 -19.63
N THR A 163 -2.07 1.47 -19.54
CA THR A 163 -2.14 0.75 -18.26
C THR A 163 -0.86 1.03 -17.44
N GLY A 164 0.30 0.85 -18.03
CA GLY A 164 1.59 1.12 -17.37
C GLY A 164 1.74 2.57 -16.94
N LEU A 165 1.31 3.52 -17.79
CA LEU A 165 1.37 4.95 -17.49
C LEU A 165 0.47 5.33 -16.30
N MET A 166 -0.74 4.76 -16.19
CA MET A 166 -1.65 4.99 -15.06
C MET A 166 -1.09 4.39 -13.76
N PHE A 167 -0.52 3.19 -13.81
CA PHE A 167 0.16 2.61 -12.64
C PHE A 167 1.41 3.40 -12.25
N GLY A 168 2.20 3.88 -13.23
CA GLY A 168 3.34 4.77 -13.00
C GLY A 168 2.92 6.09 -12.34
N ALA A 169 1.82 6.69 -12.81
CA ALA A 169 1.26 7.92 -12.25
C ALA A 169 0.94 7.78 -10.75
N ARG A 170 0.40 6.63 -10.33
CA ARG A 170 0.19 6.32 -8.90
C ARG A 170 1.50 6.34 -8.11
N GLY A 171 2.53 5.70 -8.65
CA GLY A 171 3.85 5.68 -8.03
C GLY A 171 4.42 7.08 -7.85
N VAL A 172 4.33 7.91 -8.89
CA VAL A 172 4.75 9.33 -8.84
C VAL A 172 3.98 10.11 -7.78
N GLY A 173 2.66 9.97 -7.74
CA GLY A 173 1.83 10.62 -6.74
C GLY A 173 2.18 10.17 -5.31
N ALA A 174 2.30 8.86 -5.10
CA ALA A 174 2.68 8.29 -3.81
C ALA A 174 4.08 8.72 -3.34
N LEU A 175 5.01 8.97 -4.27
CA LEU A 175 6.34 9.54 -3.98
C LEU A 175 6.24 11.02 -3.57
N ILE A 176 5.59 11.83 -4.40
CA ILE A 176 5.59 13.29 -4.23
C ILE A 176 4.74 13.73 -3.05
N GLY A 177 3.58 13.11 -2.84
CA GLY A 177 2.58 13.55 -1.88
C GLY A 177 3.10 13.65 -0.44
N PRO A 178 3.62 12.57 0.17
CA PRO A 178 4.12 12.61 1.54
C PRO A 178 5.26 13.62 1.72
N ILE A 179 6.14 13.73 0.72
CA ILE A 179 7.26 14.71 0.73
C ILE A 179 6.72 16.15 0.70
N ALA A 180 5.78 16.43 -0.21
CA ALA A 180 5.16 17.75 -0.32
C ALA A 180 4.41 18.14 0.95
N ILE A 181 3.59 17.25 1.50
CA ILE A 181 2.87 17.50 2.76
C ILE A 181 3.86 17.78 3.89
N ARG A 182 4.93 16.99 4.00
CA ARG A 182 5.95 17.20 5.03
C ARG A 182 6.67 18.54 4.87
N TYR A 183 6.97 18.92 3.65
CA TYR A 183 7.63 20.19 3.34
C TYR A 183 6.75 21.41 3.65
N PHE A 184 5.49 21.40 3.18
CA PHE A 184 4.59 22.57 3.28
C PHE A 184 3.90 22.68 4.64
N PHE A 185 3.56 21.58 5.31
CA PHE A 185 2.85 21.57 6.58
C PHE A 185 3.75 21.35 7.79
N GLY A 186 5.04 21.07 7.58
CA GLY A 186 6.03 20.90 8.64
C GLY A 186 5.73 19.69 9.54
N ARG A 187 6.07 19.81 10.84
CA ARG A 187 5.74 18.78 11.84
C ARG A 187 4.23 18.76 12.08
N THR A 188 3.62 17.60 11.88
CA THR A 188 2.16 17.40 11.96
C THR A 188 1.68 17.03 13.36
N ASP A 189 2.56 17.11 14.39
CA ASP A 189 2.35 16.54 15.72
C ASP A 189 1.06 17.00 16.42
N GLY A 190 0.58 18.22 16.19
CA GLY A 190 -0.70 18.70 16.74
C GLY A 190 -1.86 18.72 15.72
N LYS A 191 -1.63 18.35 14.46
CA LYS A 191 -2.61 18.50 13.36
C LYS A 191 -2.72 17.23 12.50
N LEU A 192 -2.24 16.10 13.01
CA LEU A 192 -2.13 14.85 12.25
C LEU A 192 -3.46 14.43 11.60
N LEU A 193 -4.55 14.38 12.36
CA LEU A 193 -5.87 13.97 11.86
C LEU A 193 -6.41 14.97 10.83
N ASN A 194 -6.18 16.27 11.02
CA ASN A 194 -6.59 17.28 10.05
C ASN A 194 -5.80 17.15 8.74
N THR A 195 -4.49 16.90 8.83
CA THR A 195 -3.65 16.65 7.64
C THR A 195 -4.14 15.42 6.88
N ILE A 196 -4.42 14.32 7.58
CA ILE A 196 -4.99 13.12 6.97
C ILE A 196 -6.35 13.41 6.32
N GLY A 197 -7.22 14.16 6.98
CA GLY A 197 -8.52 14.57 6.43
C GLY A 197 -8.38 15.35 5.13
N ILE A 198 -7.46 16.32 5.06
CA ILE A 198 -7.19 17.11 3.84
C ILE A 198 -6.66 16.20 2.72
N THR A 199 -5.76 15.28 3.02
CA THR A 199 -5.19 14.38 2.01
C THR A 199 -6.21 13.41 1.43
N ILE A 200 -7.17 12.94 2.25
CA ILE A 200 -8.29 12.11 1.77
C ILE A 200 -9.26 12.93 0.91
N MET A 201 -9.58 14.16 1.30
CA MET A 201 -10.41 15.03 0.48
C MET A 201 -9.75 15.30 -0.88
N ALA A 202 -8.46 15.55 -0.92
CA ALA A 202 -7.72 15.72 -2.17
C ALA A 202 -7.77 14.42 -3.01
N TRP A 203 -7.55 13.25 -2.39
CA TRP A 203 -7.74 11.96 -3.04
C TRP A 203 -9.13 11.87 -3.70
N GLY A 204 -10.20 12.02 -2.90
CA GLY A 204 -11.58 11.89 -3.38
C GLY A 204 -11.92 12.87 -4.49
N LEU A 205 -11.48 14.13 -4.37
CA LEU A 205 -11.72 15.18 -5.36
C LEU A 205 -11.13 14.82 -6.73
N PHE A 206 -9.83 14.46 -6.78
CA PHE A 206 -9.18 14.17 -8.05
C PHE A 206 -9.69 12.86 -8.66
N TYR A 207 -9.98 11.84 -7.85
CA TYR A 207 -10.56 10.59 -8.33
C TYR A 207 -11.99 10.76 -8.84
N PHE A 208 -12.78 11.67 -8.26
CA PHE A 208 -14.11 12.01 -8.74
C PHE A 208 -14.09 12.52 -10.19
N PHE A 209 -13.03 13.22 -10.60
CA PHE A 209 -12.92 13.75 -11.95
C PHE A 209 -12.42 12.75 -12.99
N ILE A 210 -11.90 11.58 -12.60
CA ILE A 210 -11.38 10.58 -13.55
C ILE A 210 -12.44 10.12 -14.57
N PRO A 211 -13.69 9.78 -14.19
CA PRO A 211 -14.72 9.38 -15.16
C PRO A 211 -15.04 10.44 -16.21
N PHE A 212 -14.81 11.70 -15.91
CA PHE A 212 -15.04 12.82 -16.83
C PHE A 212 -13.82 13.15 -17.71
N SER A 213 -12.74 12.41 -17.54
CA SER A 213 -11.52 12.63 -18.31
C SER A 213 -11.64 12.06 -19.71
N VAL A 214 -11.47 12.94 -20.70
CA VAL A 214 -11.54 12.59 -22.13
C VAL A 214 -10.19 12.14 -22.72
N SER A 215 -9.12 12.18 -21.93
CA SER A 215 -7.80 11.80 -22.42
C SER A 215 -6.98 11.06 -21.37
N LEU A 216 -6.14 10.12 -21.83
CA LEU A 216 -5.20 9.40 -20.98
C LEU A 216 -4.30 10.35 -20.16
N TYR A 217 -3.78 11.41 -20.78
CA TYR A 217 -2.86 12.34 -20.11
C TYR A 217 -3.53 13.14 -18.99
N LEU A 218 -4.80 13.52 -19.19
CA LEU A 218 -5.58 14.16 -18.12
C LEU A 218 -5.83 13.18 -16.97
N THR A 219 -6.17 11.93 -17.27
CA THR A 219 -6.32 10.87 -16.25
C THR A 219 -5.01 10.65 -15.49
N VAL A 220 -3.88 10.60 -16.17
CA VAL A 220 -2.55 10.49 -15.56
C VAL A 220 -2.29 11.63 -14.59
N LEU A 221 -2.59 12.88 -14.98
CA LEU A 221 -2.44 14.03 -14.10
C LEU A 221 -3.35 13.92 -12.87
N LEU A 222 -4.63 13.57 -13.05
CA LEU A 222 -5.58 13.37 -11.96
C LEU A 222 -5.13 12.24 -11.01
N LEU A 223 -4.55 11.17 -11.55
CA LEU A 223 -3.99 10.08 -10.76
C LEU A 223 -2.77 10.51 -9.94
N ILE A 224 -1.86 11.30 -10.52
CA ILE A 224 -0.72 11.86 -9.77
C ILE A 224 -1.21 12.70 -8.60
N LEU A 225 -2.12 13.65 -8.87
CA LEU A 225 -2.66 14.54 -7.85
C LEU A 225 -3.46 13.78 -6.78
N GLY A 226 -4.32 12.86 -7.18
CA GLY A 226 -5.08 12.01 -6.26
C GLY A 226 -4.17 11.14 -5.40
N HIS A 227 -3.22 10.41 -6.03
CA HIS A 227 -2.29 9.56 -5.28
C HIS A 227 -1.31 10.34 -4.41
N SER A 228 -1.08 11.61 -4.67
CA SER A 228 -0.36 12.47 -3.72
C SER A 228 -1.12 12.60 -2.40
N GLY A 229 -2.45 12.72 -2.45
CA GLY A 229 -3.31 12.63 -1.27
C GLY A 229 -3.28 11.26 -0.61
N GLY A 230 -3.52 10.20 -1.41
CA GLY A 230 -3.58 8.82 -0.92
C GLY A 230 -2.26 8.34 -0.30
N GLY A 231 -1.12 8.63 -0.93
CA GLY A 231 0.20 8.31 -0.39
C GLY A 231 0.50 9.04 0.92
N SER A 232 0.12 10.31 1.00
CA SER A 232 0.25 11.09 2.24
C SER A 232 -0.63 10.55 3.35
N GLN A 233 -1.89 10.22 3.04
CA GLN A 233 -2.81 9.59 3.99
C GLN A 233 -2.19 8.31 4.56
N TRP A 234 -1.63 7.45 3.71
CA TRP A 234 -1.01 6.20 4.15
C TRP A 234 0.17 6.46 5.08
N ALA A 235 1.15 7.28 4.66
CA ALA A 235 2.34 7.56 5.44
C ALA A 235 2.02 8.17 6.81
N PHE A 236 1.12 9.14 6.86
CA PHE A 236 0.77 9.82 8.10
C PHE A 236 -0.17 9.01 8.99
N SER A 237 -1.06 8.18 8.44
CA SER A 237 -1.87 7.27 9.26
C SER A 237 -1.02 6.18 9.90
N THR A 238 -0.06 5.61 9.18
CA THR A 238 0.90 4.63 9.72
C THR A 238 1.75 5.27 10.83
N TYR A 239 2.31 6.47 10.58
CA TYR A 239 3.01 7.24 11.61
C TYR A 239 2.15 7.47 12.85
N GLY A 240 0.88 7.87 12.67
CA GLY A 240 -0.06 8.08 13.78
C GLY A 240 -0.29 6.81 14.59
N LEU A 241 -0.51 5.67 13.94
CA LEU A 241 -0.65 4.38 14.63
C LEU A 241 0.62 4.02 15.42
N GLN A 242 1.80 4.26 14.86
CA GLN A 242 3.08 3.98 15.52
C GLN A 242 3.30 4.84 16.78
N VAL A 243 2.92 6.12 16.74
CA VAL A 243 3.10 7.05 17.86
C VAL A 243 2.08 6.83 18.97
N LEU A 244 0.82 6.52 18.59
CA LEU A 244 -0.29 6.39 19.54
C LEU A 244 -0.39 5.00 20.17
N THR A 245 0.35 4.01 19.65
CA THR A 245 0.27 2.62 20.11
C THR A 245 1.51 2.24 20.92
N PRO A 246 1.34 1.69 22.15
CA PRO A 246 2.45 1.10 22.90
C PRO A 246 3.17 0.00 22.13
N ASP A 247 4.46 -0.17 22.36
CA ASP A 247 5.29 -1.16 21.63
C ASP A 247 4.71 -2.58 21.71
N SER A 248 4.25 -2.99 22.89
CA SER A 248 3.65 -4.32 23.14
C SER A 248 2.41 -4.62 22.29
N LEU A 249 1.67 -3.60 21.84
CA LEU A 249 0.45 -3.71 21.03
C LEU A 249 0.67 -3.35 19.55
N ARG A 250 1.82 -2.76 19.20
CA ARG A 250 2.05 -2.17 17.87
C ARG A 250 1.92 -3.18 16.73
N GLY A 251 2.49 -4.38 16.90
CA GLY A 251 2.33 -5.45 15.91
C GLY A 251 0.89 -5.91 15.73
N ARG A 252 0.09 -5.95 16.81
CA ARG A 252 -1.32 -6.35 16.75
C ARG A 252 -2.18 -5.27 16.09
N ILE A 253 -1.95 -4.01 16.42
CA ILE A 253 -2.64 -2.88 15.80
C ILE A 253 -2.30 -2.79 14.31
N ALA A 254 -1.03 -2.94 13.93
CA ALA A 254 -0.64 -3.02 12.52
C ALA A 254 -1.31 -4.21 11.81
N GLY A 255 -1.34 -5.38 12.44
CA GLY A 255 -2.03 -6.56 11.90
C GLY A 255 -3.54 -6.31 11.67
N ILE A 256 -4.23 -5.66 12.61
CA ILE A 256 -5.65 -5.28 12.49
C ILE A 256 -5.85 -4.28 11.35
N ASP A 257 -5.02 -3.26 11.27
CA ASP A 257 -5.05 -2.22 10.23
C ASP A 257 -4.92 -2.82 8.83
N TYR A 258 -3.90 -3.65 8.62
CA TYR A 258 -3.69 -4.33 7.34
C TYR A 258 -4.76 -5.38 7.02
N SER A 259 -5.25 -6.12 8.02
CA SER A 259 -6.33 -7.10 7.82
C SER A 259 -7.60 -6.41 7.33
N LEU A 260 -7.98 -5.30 7.95
CA LEU A 260 -9.15 -4.54 7.53
C LEU A 260 -8.93 -3.88 6.16
N TYR A 261 -7.75 -3.34 5.91
CA TYR A 261 -7.37 -2.80 4.60
C TYR A 261 -7.54 -3.84 3.49
N PHE A 262 -6.95 -5.03 3.64
CA PHE A 262 -7.03 -6.07 2.61
C PHE A 262 -8.43 -6.67 2.46
N LEU A 263 -9.20 -6.78 3.55
CA LEU A 263 -10.59 -7.17 3.48
C LEU A 263 -11.40 -6.19 2.62
N MET A 264 -11.27 -4.90 2.89
CA MET A 264 -11.96 -3.85 2.13
C MET A 264 -11.48 -3.77 0.69
N ASN A 265 -10.19 -4.02 0.45
CA ASN A 265 -9.60 -4.15 -0.90
C ASN A 265 -10.29 -5.26 -1.70
N THR A 266 -10.41 -6.44 -1.10
CA THR A 266 -11.04 -7.60 -1.74
C THR A 266 -12.51 -7.32 -2.05
N ILE A 267 -13.27 -6.81 -1.08
CA ILE A 267 -14.69 -6.45 -1.27
C ILE A 267 -14.84 -5.43 -2.40
N SER A 268 -14.02 -4.38 -2.40
CA SER A 268 -14.06 -3.34 -3.43
C SER A 268 -13.76 -3.88 -4.81
N THR A 269 -12.71 -4.68 -4.95
CA THR A 269 -12.32 -5.25 -6.26
C THR A 269 -13.41 -6.17 -6.82
N LEU A 270 -14.00 -7.02 -5.98
CA LEU A 270 -15.10 -7.90 -6.39
C LEU A 270 -16.35 -7.11 -6.76
N LEU A 271 -16.72 -6.12 -5.95
CA LEU A 271 -17.89 -5.29 -6.19
C LEU A 271 -17.76 -4.48 -7.49
N ILE A 272 -16.64 -3.81 -7.69
CA ILE A 272 -16.42 -3.00 -8.90
C ILE A 272 -16.30 -3.88 -10.13
N GLY A 273 -15.65 -5.05 -10.04
CA GLY A 273 -15.62 -6.02 -11.13
C GLY A 273 -17.03 -6.49 -11.52
N TYR A 274 -17.87 -6.81 -10.54
CA TYR A 274 -19.27 -7.18 -10.79
C TYR A 274 -20.07 -6.02 -11.41
N LEU A 275 -19.98 -4.81 -10.85
CA LEU A 275 -20.69 -3.63 -11.37
C LEU A 275 -20.25 -3.29 -12.81
N ALA A 276 -18.97 -3.38 -13.11
CA ALA A 276 -18.44 -3.17 -14.46
C ALA A 276 -19.00 -4.21 -15.47
N THR A 277 -19.23 -5.43 -15.02
CA THR A 277 -19.81 -6.49 -15.88
C THR A 277 -21.30 -6.25 -16.13
N VAL A 278 -22.04 -5.76 -15.12
CA VAL A 278 -23.50 -5.57 -15.23
C VAL A 278 -23.89 -4.26 -15.91
N TYR A 279 -23.19 -3.17 -15.59
CA TYR A 279 -23.55 -1.81 -16.02
C TYR A 279 -22.59 -1.23 -17.07
N GLY A 280 -21.52 -1.93 -17.39
CA GLY A 280 -20.44 -1.38 -18.21
C GLY A 280 -19.47 -0.51 -17.39
N VAL A 281 -18.43 -0.02 -18.05
CA VAL A 281 -17.37 0.81 -17.41
C VAL A 281 -17.66 2.30 -17.55
N LEU A 282 -18.65 2.68 -18.35
CA LEU A 282 -19.16 4.05 -18.55
C LEU A 282 -20.67 4.09 -18.40
#